data_dea715aa985982f098bb8b6e7ce0eb05
#
_entry.id   dea715aa985982f098bb8b6e7ce0eb05
#
_cell.length_a   1.000
_cell.length_b   1.000
_cell.length_c   1.000
_cell.angle_alpha   90.00
_cell.angle_beta   90.00
_cell.angle_gamma   90.00
#
_symmetry.space_group_name_H-M   'P 1'
#
loop_
_entity.id
_entity.type
_entity.pdbx_description
1 polymer ?
#
loop_
_entity_poly.entity_id
_entity_poly.type
_entity_poly.pdbx_seq_one_letter_code
_entity_poly.pdbx_strand_id
1 'polypeptide(L)'
;MKRSSSKTLRAAALAALAVSCASPGLAPALAQSVAGPVTYQLDPDHTFATFEVRHFGTSTLRGRIGPVMGEVTLDRAARTGDVRLRIPVTSVSTGVRALDARLKQPDLLATAEYPEAYFVATRFSFDAAGGVKEVRGEFTLRGASQPLSLVARSFACRHDERLKREVCGGDFEGDLKRHDFGATFGEPFVGDDVHLVIQVEAFAP
;
A
#
# COMPACT_ATOMS: atom_id res chain seq x y z
N MET A 1 3.14 104.70 16.80
CA MET A 1 2.58 104.41 18.15
C MET A 1 1.55 103.32 18.03
N LYS A 2 1.81 102.11 18.50
CA LYS A 2 0.90 101.16 19.16
C LYS A 2 1.60 99.82 19.27
N ARG A 3 1.76 99.38 20.52
CA ARG A 3 2.42 98.13 20.94
C ARG A 3 1.53 96.93 20.56
N SER A 4 2.15 95.88 20.06
CA SER A 4 1.49 94.57 19.90
C SER A 4 2.13 93.58 20.84
N SER A 5 1.29 93.00 21.67
CA SER A 5 1.63 92.03 22.72
C SER A 5 1.67 90.65 22.17
N SER A 6 2.80 89.95 22.32
CA SER A 6 2.95 88.56 21.95
C SER A 6 2.39 87.67 23.07
N LYS A 7 1.43 86.79 22.67
CA LYS A 7 0.97 85.73 23.56
C LYS A 7 1.62 84.44 23.11
N THR A 8 2.44 83.87 23.96
CA THR A 8 3.02 82.54 23.80
C THR A 8 1.99 81.43 24.10
N LEU A 9 1.67 80.61 23.10
CA LEU A 9 0.92 79.39 23.30
C LEU A 9 1.89 78.25 23.61
N ARG A 10 1.70 77.61 24.78
CA ARG A 10 2.36 76.41 25.15
C ARG A 10 1.58 75.24 24.49
N ALA A 11 2.21 74.50 23.60
CA ALA A 11 1.69 73.21 23.04
C ALA A 11 1.97 72.09 24.02
N ALA A 12 0.93 71.43 24.51
CA ALA A 12 1.00 70.16 25.26
C ALA A 12 1.11 69.01 24.31
N ALA A 13 2.20 68.28 24.41
CA ALA A 13 2.38 67.04 23.64
C ALA A 13 1.65 65.85 24.34
N LEU A 14 0.61 65.32 23.73
CA LEU A 14 0.02 64.03 24.12
C LEU A 14 0.86 62.89 23.55
N ALA A 15 1.50 62.11 24.40
CA ALA A 15 2.13 60.85 24.04
C ALA A 15 1.04 59.77 23.93
N ALA A 16 0.75 59.31 22.73
CA ALA A 16 -0.11 58.15 22.51
C ALA A 16 0.71 56.84 22.66
N LEU A 17 0.46 56.08 23.73
CA LEU A 17 0.97 54.71 23.86
C LEU A 17 0.20 53.83 22.90
N ALA A 18 0.87 53.35 21.84
CA ALA A 18 0.36 52.26 20.99
C ALA A 18 0.63 50.92 21.67
N VAL A 19 -0.42 50.29 22.19
CA VAL A 19 -0.38 48.90 22.68
C VAL A 19 -0.46 47.98 21.48
N SER A 20 0.66 47.40 21.07
CA SER A 20 0.71 46.38 20.05
C SER A 20 0.19 45.03 20.63
N CYS A 21 -1.06 44.67 20.34
CA CYS A 21 -1.57 43.31 20.57
C CYS A 21 -0.90 42.34 19.57
N ALA A 22 0.16 41.70 19.99
CA ALA A 22 0.71 40.55 19.27
C ALA A 22 -0.23 39.35 19.44
N SER A 23 -0.99 39.04 18.42
CA SER A 23 -1.77 37.79 18.37
C SER A 23 -0.81 36.61 18.29
N PRO A 24 -0.88 35.62 19.19
CA PRO A 24 -0.12 34.39 19.01
C PRO A 24 -0.66 33.67 17.75
N GLY A 25 0.15 33.69 16.69
CA GLY A 25 -0.14 32.89 15.50
C GLY A 25 -0.22 31.42 15.89
N LEU A 26 -1.36 30.78 15.67
CA LEU A 26 -1.44 29.31 15.69
C LEU A 26 -0.51 28.79 14.60
N ALA A 27 0.65 28.27 15.00
CA ALA A 27 1.46 27.46 14.10
C ALA A 27 0.63 26.24 13.69
N PRO A 28 0.57 25.88 12.39
CA PRO A 28 -0.08 24.64 11.97
C PRO A 28 0.60 23.50 12.72
N ALA A 29 -0.18 22.68 13.41
CA ALA A 29 0.29 21.44 14.00
C ALA A 29 0.81 20.57 12.85
N LEU A 30 2.14 20.53 12.70
CA LEU A 30 2.78 19.56 11.83
C LEU A 30 2.35 18.18 12.34
N ALA A 31 1.60 17.45 11.53
CA ALA A 31 1.31 16.07 11.81
C ALA A 31 2.63 15.36 12.11
N GLN A 32 2.82 14.94 13.36
CA GLN A 32 4.01 14.21 13.76
C GLN A 32 4.02 12.92 12.95
N SER A 33 4.90 12.83 11.96
CA SER A 33 5.20 11.55 11.31
C SER A 33 5.65 10.61 12.44
N VAL A 34 4.99 9.48 12.59
CA VAL A 34 5.43 8.44 13.52
C VAL A 34 6.88 8.13 13.17
N ALA A 35 7.81 8.54 14.02
CA ALA A 35 9.23 8.33 13.80
C ALA A 35 9.54 6.87 14.09
N GLY A 36 9.92 6.11 13.06
CA GLY A 36 10.35 4.72 13.15
C GLY A 36 9.44 3.73 12.42
N PRO A 37 9.83 2.44 12.42
CA PRO A 37 9.08 1.39 11.74
C PRO A 37 7.75 1.10 12.44
N VAL A 38 6.69 0.96 11.65
CA VAL A 38 5.36 0.53 12.10
C VAL A 38 5.02 -0.79 11.42
N THR A 39 4.59 -1.77 12.21
CA THR A 39 4.13 -3.06 11.71
C THR A 39 2.62 -3.06 11.57
N TYR A 40 2.14 -3.24 10.34
CA TYR A 40 0.74 -3.31 9.97
C TYR A 40 0.33 -4.77 9.79
N GLN A 41 -0.81 -5.14 10.36
CA GLN A 41 -1.46 -6.44 10.10
C GLN A 41 -2.37 -6.30 8.89
N LEU A 42 -2.30 -7.25 7.95
CA LEU A 42 -3.21 -7.27 6.81
C LEU A 42 -4.65 -7.46 7.28
N ASP A 43 -5.55 -6.70 6.67
CA ASP A 43 -6.99 -6.90 6.80
C ASP A 43 -7.44 -8.05 5.88
N PRO A 44 -7.84 -9.21 6.42
CA PRO A 44 -8.22 -10.36 5.59
C PRO A 44 -9.51 -10.11 4.79
N ASP A 45 -10.36 -9.20 5.22
CA ASP A 45 -11.61 -8.89 4.52
C ASP A 45 -11.38 -7.98 3.30
N HIS A 46 -10.23 -7.27 3.26
CA HIS A 46 -9.89 -6.31 2.21
C HIS A 46 -8.57 -6.63 1.49
N THR A 47 -7.96 -7.82 1.71
CA THR A 47 -6.69 -8.17 1.06
C THR A 47 -6.79 -9.46 0.25
N PHE A 48 -6.63 -9.33 -1.08
CA PHE A 48 -6.83 -10.40 -2.05
C PHE A 48 -5.87 -10.26 -3.23
N ALA A 49 -5.54 -11.40 -3.85
CA ALA A 49 -4.85 -11.46 -5.13
C ALA A 49 -5.80 -11.94 -6.23
N THR A 50 -5.94 -11.16 -7.29
CA THR A 50 -6.59 -11.56 -8.54
C THR A 50 -5.50 -11.92 -9.53
N PHE A 51 -5.71 -12.99 -10.30
CA PHE A 51 -4.83 -13.40 -11.39
C PHE A 51 -5.56 -13.36 -12.71
N GLU A 52 -4.83 -13.07 -13.78
CA GLU A 52 -5.30 -13.04 -15.15
C GLU A 52 -4.39 -13.88 -16.04
N VAL A 53 -4.97 -14.75 -16.88
CA VAL A 53 -4.24 -15.62 -17.82
C VAL A 53 -4.93 -15.60 -19.17
N ARG A 54 -4.18 -15.50 -20.27
CA ARG A 54 -4.72 -15.63 -21.63
C ARG A 54 -5.17 -17.06 -21.89
N HIS A 55 -6.40 -17.20 -22.42
CA HIS A 55 -7.03 -18.48 -22.70
C HIS A 55 -7.32 -18.59 -24.19
N PHE A 56 -6.67 -19.54 -24.88
CA PHE A 56 -6.75 -19.80 -26.33
C PHE A 56 -6.54 -18.54 -27.21
N GLY A 57 -5.79 -17.56 -26.72
CA GLY A 57 -5.59 -16.29 -27.42
C GLY A 57 -6.85 -15.40 -27.55
N THR A 58 -8.02 -15.89 -27.14
CA THR A 58 -9.32 -15.24 -27.36
C THR A 58 -9.80 -14.41 -26.19
N SER A 59 -9.66 -14.93 -24.96
CA SER A 59 -10.18 -14.27 -23.75
C SER A 59 -9.13 -14.26 -22.63
N THR A 60 -9.44 -13.56 -21.57
CA THR A 60 -8.65 -13.57 -20.34
C THR A 60 -9.45 -14.27 -19.25
N LEU A 61 -8.92 -15.41 -18.80
CA LEU A 61 -9.39 -16.09 -17.60
C LEU A 61 -8.97 -15.30 -16.38
N ARG A 62 -9.87 -15.13 -15.43
CA ARG A 62 -9.61 -14.45 -14.16
C ARG A 62 -10.01 -15.34 -12.99
N GLY A 63 -9.27 -15.23 -11.93
CA GLY A 63 -9.62 -15.84 -10.66
C GLY A 63 -9.06 -15.03 -9.50
N ARG A 64 -9.52 -15.37 -8.30
CA ARG A 64 -9.17 -14.70 -7.06
C ARG A 64 -8.66 -15.72 -6.05
N ILE A 65 -7.69 -15.31 -5.24
CA ILE A 65 -7.15 -16.09 -4.13
C ILE A 65 -7.13 -15.17 -2.90
N GLY A 66 -7.53 -15.69 -1.76
CA GLY A 66 -7.55 -14.97 -0.49
C GLY A 66 -8.61 -15.52 0.47
N PRO A 67 -8.67 -14.99 1.70
CA PRO A 67 -7.91 -13.81 2.16
C PRO A 67 -6.41 -14.04 2.21
N VAL A 68 -5.63 -13.02 1.88
CA VAL A 68 -4.18 -13.02 2.10
C VAL A 68 -3.90 -12.57 3.53
N MET A 69 -3.01 -13.25 4.22
CA MET A 69 -2.66 -12.98 5.61
C MET A 69 -1.19 -12.63 5.75
N GLY A 70 -0.85 -11.92 6.80
CA GLY A 70 0.53 -11.57 7.11
C GLY A 70 0.67 -10.15 7.61
N GLU A 71 1.91 -9.67 7.54
CA GLU A 71 2.28 -8.36 8.06
C GLU A 71 3.21 -7.61 7.12
N VAL A 72 3.16 -6.30 7.24
CA VAL A 72 4.05 -5.37 6.54
C VAL A 72 4.61 -4.41 7.56
N THR A 73 5.92 -4.34 7.69
CA THR A 73 6.60 -3.30 8.48
C THR A 73 7.08 -2.21 7.53
N LEU A 74 6.73 -0.96 7.81
CA LEU A 74 7.17 0.20 7.02
C LEU A 74 7.81 1.23 7.92
N ASP A 75 9.00 1.68 7.54
CA ASP A 75 9.59 2.94 8.00
C ASP A 75 9.58 3.93 6.83
N ARG A 76 8.57 4.79 6.78
CA ARG A 76 8.41 5.77 5.70
C ARG A 76 9.46 6.87 5.73
N ALA A 77 9.99 7.17 6.92
CA ALA A 77 11.05 8.17 7.09
C ALA A 77 12.41 7.63 6.62
N ALA A 78 12.76 6.40 7.02
CA ALA A 78 13.96 5.71 6.57
C ALA A 78 13.83 5.12 5.16
N ARG A 79 12.61 5.07 4.59
CA ARG A 79 12.29 4.46 3.28
C ARG A 79 12.69 2.99 3.21
N THR A 80 12.33 2.26 4.24
CA THR A 80 12.56 0.81 4.34
C THR A 80 11.27 0.08 4.65
N GLY A 81 11.23 -1.21 4.35
CA GLY A 81 10.09 -2.06 4.64
C GLY A 81 10.47 -3.54 4.68
N ASP A 82 9.62 -4.32 5.31
CA ASP A 82 9.65 -5.80 5.35
C ASP A 82 8.22 -6.31 5.15
N VAL A 83 8.06 -7.32 4.32
CA VAL A 83 6.77 -7.97 4.02
C VAL A 83 6.90 -9.46 4.20
N ARG A 84 5.91 -10.06 4.87
CA ARG A 84 5.77 -11.51 5.01
C ARG A 84 4.30 -11.89 4.85
N LEU A 85 3.99 -12.47 3.70
CA LEU A 85 2.63 -12.86 3.35
C LEU A 85 2.49 -14.36 3.21
N ARG A 86 1.30 -14.85 3.59
CA ARG A 86 0.82 -16.21 3.41
C ARG A 86 -0.49 -16.16 2.62
N ILE A 87 -0.52 -16.91 1.53
CA ILE A 87 -1.58 -16.87 0.52
C ILE A 87 -2.18 -18.26 0.41
N PRO A 88 -3.43 -18.48 0.86
CA PRO A 88 -4.07 -19.79 0.83
C PRO A 88 -4.50 -20.15 -0.60
N VAL A 89 -3.66 -20.82 -1.38
CA VAL A 89 -3.96 -21.19 -2.77
C VAL A 89 -5.13 -22.19 -2.88
N THR A 90 -5.48 -22.84 -1.77
CA THR A 90 -6.70 -23.67 -1.68
C THR A 90 -7.99 -22.88 -1.86
N SER A 91 -7.95 -21.56 -1.65
CA SER A 91 -9.09 -20.65 -1.78
C SER A 91 -9.34 -20.17 -3.20
N VAL A 92 -8.56 -20.64 -4.17
CA VAL A 92 -8.71 -20.22 -5.57
C VAL A 92 -10.15 -20.35 -6.06
N SER A 93 -10.66 -19.26 -6.65
CA SER A 93 -12.00 -19.19 -7.22
C SER A 93 -12.02 -18.38 -8.50
N THR A 94 -12.60 -18.95 -9.54
CA THR A 94 -12.87 -18.33 -10.85
C THR A 94 -14.37 -18.02 -11.02
N GLY A 95 -15.18 -18.38 -10.04
CA GLY A 95 -16.64 -18.40 -10.15
C GLY A 95 -17.20 -19.63 -10.88
N VAL A 96 -16.33 -20.52 -11.39
CA VAL A 96 -16.72 -21.75 -12.07
C VAL A 96 -16.19 -22.96 -11.28
N ARG A 97 -17.07 -23.63 -10.54
CA ARG A 97 -16.70 -24.73 -9.61
C ARG A 97 -15.84 -25.82 -10.23
N ALA A 98 -16.15 -26.22 -11.49
CA ALA A 98 -15.38 -27.25 -12.17
C ALA A 98 -13.96 -26.78 -12.50
N LEU A 99 -13.78 -25.51 -12.84
CA LEU A 99 -12.48 -24.92 -13.09
C LEU A 99 -11.70 -24.72 -11.77
N ASP A 100 -12.36 -24.29 -10.71
CA ASP A 100 -11.76 -24.18 -9.38
C ASP A 100 -11.19 -25.52 -8.90
N ALA A 101 -11.94 -26.61 -9.10
CA ALA A 101 -11.48 -27.97 -8.82
C ALA A 101 -10.31 -28.40 -9.73
N ARG A 102 -10.32 -27.99 -11.01
CA ARG A 102 -9.23 -28.26 -11.96
C ARG A 102 -7.94 -27.52 -11.59
N LEU A 103 -8.04 -26.26 -11.21
CA LEU A 103 -6.88 -25.45 -10.78
C LEU A 103 -6.14 -26.06 -9.58
N LYS A 104 -6.82 -26.80 -8.72
CA LYS A 104 -6.24 -27.43 -7.54
C LYS A 104 -5.43 -28.71 -7.81
N GLN A 105 -5.45 -29.23 -9.05
CA GLN A 105 -4.81 -30.50 -9.40
C GLN A 105 -3.27 -30.41 -9.42
N PRO A 106 -2.55 -31.55 -9.36
CA PRO A 106 -1.09 -31.61 -9.26
C PRO A 106 -0.32 -30.93 -10.39
N ASP A 107 -0.86 -30.85 -11.60
CA ASP A 107 -0.26 -30.24 -12.78
C ASP A 107 -0.58 -28.73 -12.93
N LEU A 108 -1.31 -28.17 -11.94
CA LEU A 108 -1.58 -26.74 -11.81
C LEU A 108 -1.13 -26.23 -10.43
N LEU A 109 -2.02 -25.95 -9.49
CA LEU A 109 -1.64 -25.38 -8.18
C LEU A 109 -1.20 -26.44 -7.16
N ALA A 110 -1.47 -27.74 -7.39
CA ALA A 110 -1.12 -28.84 -6.51
C ALA A 110 -1.49 -28.60 -5.03
N THR A 111 -2.69 -28.08 -4.78
CA THR A 111 -3.07 -27.53 -3.47
C THR A 111 -3.14 -28.57 -2.35
N ALA A 112 -3.21 -29.87 -2.68
CA ALA A 112 -3.16 -30.95 -1.69
C ALA A 112 -1.75 -31.09 -1.09
N GLU A 113 -0.71 -30.80 -1.85
CA GLU A 113 0.70 -30.86 -1.45
C GLU A 113 1.21 -29.50 -0.97
N TYR A 114 0.78 -28.43 -1.68
CA TYR A 114 1.19 -27.05 -1.43
C TYR A 114 -0.05 -26.18 -1.18
N PRO A 115 -0.65 -26.22 0.03
CA PRO A 115 -1.90 -25.50 0.31
C PRO A 115 -1.73 -23.98 0.34
N GLU A 116 -0.50 -23.50 0.46
CA GLU A 116 -0.17 -22.08 0.63
C GLU A 116 0.98 -21.67 -0.31
N ALA A 117 0.94 -20.42 -0.73
CA ALA A 117 2.06 -19.70 -1.33
C ALA A 117 2.54 -18.61 -0.37
N TYR A 118 3.75 -18.12 -0.57
CA TYR A 118 4.39 -17.13 0.30
C TYR A 118 5.01 -16.00 -0.53
N PHE A 119 4.98 -14.79 0.03
CA PHE A 119 5.74 -13.68 -0.51
C PHE A 119 6.50 -13.00 0.62
N VAL A 120 7.83 -12.88 0.44
CA VAL A 120 8.71 -12.20 1.38
C VAL A 120 9.52 -11.14 0.65
N ALA A 121 9.59 -9.93 1.20
CA ALA A 121 10.31 -8.84 0.57
C ALA A 121 10.88 -7.85 1.60
N THR A 122 12.09 -7.36 1.30
CA THR A 122 12.78 -6.32 2.08
C THR A 122 13.23 -5.15 1.21
N ARG A 123 13.01 -5.24 -0.12
CA ARG A 123 13.40 -4.18 -1.06
C ARG A 123 12.17 -3.38 -1.48
N PHE A 124 12.11 -2.16 -0.99
CA PHE A 124 11.05 -1.21 -1.27
C PHE A 124 11.61 -0.01 -2.03
N SER A 125 10.81 0.56 -2.92
CA SER A 125 11.01 1.91 -3.42
C SER A 125 9.84 2.80 -3.02
N PHE A 126 10.12 4.08 -2.78
CA PHE A 126 9.15 5.05 -2.30
C PHE A 126 9.14 6.28 -3.21
N ASP A 127 8.01 6.95 -3.29
CA ASP A 127 7.90 8.26 -3.92
C ASP A 127 8.42 9.39 -3.01
N ALA A 128 8.37 10.63 -3.49
CA ALA A 128 8.84 11.78 -2.73
C ALA A 128 8.02 12.03 -1.45
N ALA A 129 6.75 11.65 -1.44
CA ALA A 129 5.84 11.80 -0.30
C ALA A 129 5.94 10.65 0.72
N GLY A 130 6.77 9.63 0.46
CA GLY A 130 6.93 8.44 1.30
C GLY A 130 5.90 7.35 1.03
N GLY A 131 5.17 7.43 -0.09
CA GLY A 131 4.28 6.37 -0.57
C GLY A 131 5.07 5.22 -1.19
N VAL A 132 4.64 3.98 -0.96
CA VAL A 132 5.25 2.80 -1.57
C VAL A 132 4.99 2.81 -3.08
N LYS A 133 6.06 2.68 -3.88
CA LYS A 133 6.00 2.59 -5.35
C LYS A 133 6.21 1.19 -5.89
N GLU A 134 7.07 0.42 -5.25
CA GLU A 134 7.42 -0.92 -5.71
C GLU A 134 7.95 -1.74 -4.53
N VAL A 135 7.57 -3.01 -4.52
CA VAL A 135 8.05 -4.01 -3.56
C VAL A 135 8.66 -5.16 -4.34
N ARG A 136 9.94 -5.46 -4.10
CA ARG A 136 10.65 -6.56 -4.76
C ARG A 136 11.02 -7.62 -3.73
N GLY A 137 10.59 -8.83 -4.01
CA GLY A 137 10.79 -9.95 -3.10
C GLY A 137 10.91 -11.28 -3.82
N GLU A 138 10.67 -12.33 -3.04
CA GLU A 138 10.64 -13.71 -3.47
C GLU A 138 9.22 -14.24 -3.29
N PHE A 139 8.67 -14.82 -4.34
CA PHE A 139 7.38 -15.49 -4.33
C PHE A 139 7.60 -16.99 -4.42
N THR A 140 7.05 -17.72 -3.45
CA THR A 140 7.11 -19.18 -3.39
C THR A 140 5.74 -19.76 -3.69
N LEU A 141 5.65 -20.56 -4.73
CA LEU A 141 4.47 -21.30 -5.12
C LEU A 141 4.89 -22.74 -5.46
N ARG A 142 4.13 -23.75 -5.00
CA ARG A 142 4.44 -25.17 -5.24
C ARG A 142 5.87 -25.55 -4.82
N GLY A 143 6.40 -24.95 -3.77
CA GLY A 143 7.76 -25.20 -3.30
C GLY A 143 8.88 -24.59 -4.16
N ALA A 144 8.56 -23.95 -5.30
CA ALA A 144 9.52 -23.21 -6.11
C ALA A 144 9.48 -21.74 -5.74
N SER A 145 10.66 -21.10 -5.62
CA SER A 145 10.79 -19.68 -5.31
C SER A 145 11.34 -18.91 -6.50
N GLN A 146 10.70 -17.80 -6.83
CA GLN A 146 11.09 -16.93 -7.95
C GLN A 146 11.04 -15.46 -7.52
N PRO A 147 11.89 -14.59 -8.08
CA PRO A 147 11.80 -13.17 -7.84
C PRO A 147 10.48 -12.61 -8.40
N LEU A 148 9.81 -11.76 -7.60
CA LEU A 148 8.60 -11.06 -8.00
C LEU A 148 8.72 -9.58 -7.64
N SER A 149 8.38 -8.71 -8.60
CA SER A 149 8.26 -7.27 -8.41
C SER A 149 6.78 -6.88 -8.47
N LEU A 150 6.33 -6.17 -7.44
CA LEU A 150 4.97 -5.65 -7.33
C LEU A 150 5.02 -4.12 -7.40
N VAL A 151 4.45 -3.55 -8.46
CA VAL A 151 4.39 -2.09 -8.69
C VAL A 151 3.07 -1.56 -8.15
N ALA A 152 3.13 -0.55 -7.29
CA ALA A 152 1.95 0.13 -6.78
C ALA A 152 1.30 0.97 -7.88
N ARG A 153 0.00 0.74 -8.13
CA ARG A 153 -0.88 1.62 -8.91
C ARG A 153 -1.44 2.71 -8.05
N SER A 154 -1.69 2.39 -6.79
CA SER A 154 -2.08 3.31 -5.75
C SER A 154 -1.44 2.90 -4.43
N PHE A 155 -1.19 3.87 -3.55
CA PHE A 155 -0.83 3.64 -2.15
C PHE A 155 -1.22 4.87 -1.34
N ALA A 156 -1.91 4.66 -0.23
CA ALA A 156 -2.28 5.72 0.70
C ALA A 156 -2.37 5.19 2.13
N CYS A 157 -2.17 6.10 3.09
CA CYS A 157 -2.46 5.85 4.50
C CYS A 157 -3.43 6.91 5.02
N ARG A 158 -4.35 6.51 5.88
CA ARG A 158 -5.33 7.38 6.53
C ARG A 158 -5.53 6.99 7.99
N HIS A 159 -5.90 7.95 8.82
CA HIS A 159 -6.45 7.62 10.13
C HIS A 159 -7.90 7.17 9.97
N ASP A 160 -8.24 6.01 10.52
CA ASP A 160 -9.61 5.52 10.56
C ASP A 160 -10.25 5.91 11.89
N GLU A 161 -11.25 6.79 11.84
CA GLU A 161 -11.91 7.32 13.03
C GLU A 161 -12.70 6.26 13.82
N ARG A 162 -13.19 5.23 13.13
CA ARG A 162 -13.92 4.14 13.74
C ARG A 162 -12.98 3.16 14.44
N LEU A 163 -11.89 2.79 13.77
CA LEU A 163 -10.90 1.85 14.30
C LEU A 163 -9.90 2.53 15.24
N LYS A 164 -9.84 3.87 15.25
CA LYS A 164 -8.87 4.70 16.02
C LYS A 164 -7.42 4.34 15.76
N ARG A 165 -7.09 3.98 14.51
CA ARG A 165 -5.76 3.58 14.08
C ARG A 165 -5.46 4.01 12.64
N GLU A 166 -4.20 4.00 12.26
CA GLU A 166 -3.81 4.21 10.88
C GLU A 166 -4.12 2.95 10.06
N VAL A 167 -4.70 3.16 8.88
CA VAL A 167 -4.91 2.14 7.86
C VAL A 167 -4.12 2.56 6.63
N CYS A 168 -3.27 1.67 6.14
CA CYS A 168 -2.55 1.84 4.88
C CYS A 168 -3.01 0.79 3.89
N GLY A 169 -3.06 1.14 2.61
CA GLY A 169 -3.44 0.20 1.57
C GLY A 169 -3.14 0.72 0.18
N GLY A 170 -3.40 -0.12 -0.80
CA GLY A 170 -3.18 0.20 -2.20
C GLY A 170 -3.44 -0.97 -3.12
N ASP A 171 -3.35 -0.67 -4.41
CA ASP A 171 -3.40 -1.67 -5.48
C ASP A 171 -2.00 -1.88 -6.04
N PHE A 172 -1.63 -3.15 -6.22
CA PHE A 172 -0.32 -3.54 -6.72
C PHE A 172 -0.49 -4.48 -7.91
N GLU A 173 0.42 -4.39 -8.86
CA GLU A 173 0.44 -5.28 -10.03
C GLU A 173 1.83 -5.88 -10.22
N GLY A 174 1.87 -7.10 -10.76
CA GLY A 174 3.08 -7.79 -11.13
C GLY A 174 2.81 -8.95 -12.07
N ASP A 175 3.86 -9.44 -12.70
CA ASP A 175 3.77 -10.53 -13.66
C ASP A 175 4.68 -11.68 -13.25
N LEU A 176 4.25 -12.89 -13.48
CA LEU A 176 5.03 -14.11 -13.30
C LEU A 176 4.78 -15.09 -14.43
N LYS A 177 5.67 -16.04 -14.59
CA LYS A 177 5.48 -17.20 -15.48
C LYS A 177 5.10 -18.42 -14.67
N ARG A 178 3.93 -19.01 -14.98
CA ARG A 178 3.42 -20.15 -14.21
C ARG A 178 4.27 -21.41 -14.38
N HIS A 179 4.96 -21.58 -15.54
CA HIS A 179 5.84 -22.71 -15.75
C HIS A 179 7.05 -22.72 -14.81
N ASP A 180 7.54 -21.54 -14.38
CA ASP A 180 8.65 -21.43 -13.41
C ASP A 180 8.32 -22.06 -12.05
N PHE A 181 7.03 -22.30 -11.82
CA PHE A 181 6.49 -22.97 -10.63
C PHE A 181 5.96 -24.39 -10.94
N GLY A 182 6.19 -24.89 -12.15
CA GLY A 182 5.73 -26.23 -12.58
C GLY A 182 4.23 -26.35 -12.84
N ALA A 183 3.52 -25.24 -13.02
CA ALA A 183 2.10 -25.21 -13.36
C ALA A 183 1.91 -25.17 -14.89
N THR A 184 2.14 -26.30 -15.58
CA THR A 184 2.32 -26.33 -17.03
C THR A 184 1.10 -26.82 -17.82
N PHE A 185 0.06 -27.30 -17.17
CA PHE A 185 -1.11 -27.83 -17.88
C PHE A 185 -1.73 -26.78 -18.84
N GLY A 186 -2.08 -27.26 -20.03
CA GLY A 186 -2.77 -26.45 -21.04
C GLY A 186 -1.86 -25.63 -21.95
N GLU A 187 -0.54 -25.69 -21.79
CA GLU A 187 0.39 -25.06 -22.74
C GLU A 187 0.35 -25.73 -24.10
N PRO A 188 0.45 -24.97 -25.20
CA PRO A 188 0.56 -23.49 -25.26
C PRO A 188 -0.79 -22.77 -25.35
N PHE A 189 -1.91 -23.45 -25.20
CA PHE A 189 -3.26 -22.90 -25.41
C PHE A 189 -3.70 -21.98 -24.28
N VAL A 190 -3.24 -22.26 -23.06
CA VAL A 190 -3.37 -21.38 -21.90
C VAL A 190 -2.03 -20.70 -21.68
N GLY A 191 -2.02 -19.37 -21.62
CA GLY A 191 -0.81 -18.55 -21.54
C GLY A 191 0.05 -18.92 -20.33
N ASP A 192 1.35 -18.72 -20.50
CA ASP A 192 2.34 -18.88 -19.44
C ASP A 192 2.42 -17.64 -18.53
N ASP A 193 2.26 -16.46 -19.13
CA ASP A 193 2.26 -15.20 -18.38
C ASP A 193 0.98 -15.10 -17.56
N VAL A 194 1.19 -14.87 -16.24
CA VAL A 194 0.12 -14.61 -15.26
C VAL A 194 0.30 -13.18 -14.76
N HIS A 195 -0.70 -12.35 -15.04
CA HIS A 195 -0.78 -11.01 -14.50
C HIS A 195 -1.48 -11.04 -13.14
N LEU A 196 -0.87 -10.41 -12.13
CA LEU A 196 -1.41 -10.29 -10.78
C LEU A 196 -1.92 -8.88 -10.53
N VAL A 197 -3.13 -8.77 -10.00
CA VAL A 197 -3.72 -7.54 -9.48
C VAL A 197 -4.06 -7.77 -8.02
N ILE A 198 -3.41 -7.04 -7.13
CA ILE A 198 -3.45 -7.30 -5.70
C ILE A 198 -4.02 -6.07 -5.00
N GLN A 199 -5.13 -6.24 -4.31
CA GLN A 199 -5.71 -5.27 -3.40
C GLN A 199 -5.20 -5.56 -1.99
N VAL A 200 -4.69 -4.53 -1.30
CA VAL A 200 -4.16 -4.65 0.06
C VAL A 200 -4.71 -3.55 0.95
N GLU A 201 -5.25 -3.93 2.11
CA GLU A 201 -5.42 -3.04 3.25
C GLU A 201 -4.76 -3.65 4.49
N ALA A 202 -4.18 -2.78 5.32
CA ALA A 202 -3.52 -3.20 6.56
C ALA A 202 -3.64 -2.09 7.62
N PHE A 203 -3.71 -2.47 8.88
CA PHE A 203 -3.88 -1.53 9.98
C PHE A 203 -2.74 -1.63 11.00
N ALA A 204 -2.34 -0.48 11.51
CA ALA A 204 -1.41 -0.36 12.64
C ALA A 204 -2.04 -0.93 13.92
N PRO A 205 -1.23 -1.33 14.90
CA PRO A 205 -1.67 -1.81 16.22
C PRO A 205 -2.59 -0.83 16.94
#